data_41a46a1eee09a01e4e6b651e78af1e59
#
_entry.id   41a46a1eee09a01e4e6b651e78af1e59
#
_cell.length_a   1.000
_cell.length_b   1.000
_cell.length_c   1.000
_cell.angle_alpha   90.00
_cell.angle_beta   90.00
_cell.angle_gamma   90.00
#
_symmetry.space_group_name_H-M   'P 1'
#
loop_
_entity.id
_entity.type
_entity.pdbx_description
1 polymer ?
#
loop_
_entity_poly.entity_id
_entity_poly.type
_entity_poly.pdbx_seq_one_letter_code
_entity_poly.pdbx_strand_id
1 'polypeptide(L)'
;MSGTLVLIATPIGNLGDLSQRAVEALSTCDALCCEDTRRTGLMLNHLGLSGKTYIVVNEHTEHDASREVVERLLAGETIGLVTDAGTPGISDPGERIVRAAIASGLSLI
;
A
#
# COMPACT_ATOMS: atom_id res chain seq x y z
N MET A 1 -5.38 -19.14 5.27
CA MET A 1 -5.95 -17.88 5.78
C MET A 1 -5.73 -16.77 4.76
N SER A 2 -6.76 -16.00 4.50
CA SER A 2 -6.63 -14.87 3.60
C SER A 2 -5.98 -13.68 4.30
N GLY A 3 -5.22 -12.91 3.53
CA GLY A 3 -4.56 -11.72 4.04
C GLY A 3 -5.45 -10.49 4.00
N THR A 4 -4.86 -9.35 4.28
CA THR A 4 -5.57 -8.08 4.37
C THR A 4 -4.86 -7.02 3.55
N LEU A 5 -5.62 -6.29 2.73
CA LEU A 5 -5.15 -5.10 2.05
C LEU A 5 -5.52 -3.88 2.89
N VAL A 6 -4.52 -3.11 3.31
CA VAL A 6 -4.72 -1.94 4.17
C VAL A 6 -4.46 -0.67 3.36
N LEU A 7 -5.44 0.23 3.33
CA LEU A 7 -5.26 1.53 2.69
C LEU A 7 -4.60 2.48 3.69
N ILE A 8 -3.47 3.05 3.29
CA ILE A 8 -2.67 3.91 4.16
C ILE A 8 -2.62 5.31 3.56
N ALA A 9 -3.34 6.26 4.18
CA ALA A 9 -3.32 7.64 3.75
C ALA A 9 -2.06 8.33 4.25
N THR A 10 -1.32 8.96 3.35
CA THR A 10 -0.13 9.71 3.71
C THR A 10 -0.35 11.20 3.45
N PRO A 11 0.11 12.09 4.35
CA PRO A 11 -0.07 13.52 4.17
C PRO A 11 0.83 14.06 3.06
N ILE A 12 0.37 15.10 2.38
CA ILE A 12 1.18 15.85 1.44
C ILE A 12 2.01 16.83 2.25
N GLY A 13 3.33 16.66 2.22
CA GLY A 13 4.28 17.58 2.85
C GLY A 13 4.72 17.19 4.24
N ASN A 14 3.93 17.40 5.27
CA ASN A 14 4.40 17.21 6.65
C ASN A 14 4.15 15.78 7.16
N LEU A 15 5.22 15.00 7.35
CA LEU A 15 5.16 13.65 7.86
C LEU A 15 4.67 13.56 9.32
N GLY A 16 4.75 14.66 10.06
CA GLY A 16 4.22 14.72 11.42
C GLY A 16 2.70 14.58 11.48
N ASP A 17 2.02 14.75 10.34
CA ASP A 17 0.56 14.60 10.27
C ASP A 17 0.11 13.15 10.03
N LEU A 18 1.05 12.21 9.93
CA LEU A 18 0.70 10.79 9.83
C LEU A 18 0.00 10.33 11.10
N SER A 19 -1.14 9.67 10.94
CA SER A 19 -1.84 9.11 12.10
C SER A 19 -1.04 7.94 12.69
N GLN A 20 -1.23 7.69 13.97
CA GLN A 20 -0.61 6.53 14.62
C GLN A 20 -1.02 5.22 13.93
N ARG A 21 -2.26 5.14 13.49
CA ARG A 21 -2.78 3.98 12.78
C ARG A 21 -2.04 3.76 11.45
N ALA A 22 -1.74 4.84 10.72
CA ALA A 22 -0.96 4.75 9.48
C ALA A 22 0.46 4.26 9.76
N VAL A 23 1.10 4.77 10.81
CA VAL A 23 2.44 4.35 11.21
C VAL A 23 2.46 2.87 11.57
N GLU A 24 1.49 2.41 12.33
CA GLU A 24 1.37 1.00 12.69
C GLU A 24 1.19 0.11 11.45
N ALA A 25 0.33 0.52 10.53
CA ALA A 25 0.12 -0.22 9.29
C ALA A 25 1.40 -0.30 8.45
N LEU A 26 2.12 0.82 8.34
CA LEU A 26 3.40 0.86 7.64
C LEU A 26 4.43 -0.07 8.29
N SER A 27 4.44 -0.18 9.61
CA SER A 27 5.41 -1.00 10.31
C SER A 27 5.08 -2.48 10.27
N THR A 28 3.81 -2.86 10.22
CA THR A 28 3.38 -4.26 10.32
C THR A 28 3.13 -4.94 8.98
N CYS A 29 2.93 -4.20 7.89
CA CYS A 29 2.65 -4.82 6.60
C CYS A 29 3.87 -5.59 6.07
N ASP A 30 3.60 -6.63 5.29
CA ASP A 30 4.63 -7.46 4.69
C ASP A 30 5.22 -6.84 3.42
N ALA A 31 4.40 -6.08 2.69
CA ALA A 31 4.84 -5.36 1.50
C ALA A 31 4.00 -4.11 1.32
N LEU A 32 4.52 -3.13 0.59
CA LEU A 32 3.87 -1.85 0.32
C LEU A 32 3.71 -1.62 -1.17
N CYS A 33 2.48 -1.34 -1.60
CA CYS A 33 2.22 -0.86 -2.94
C CYS A 33 2.40 0.66 -2.97
N CYS A 34 3.17 1.15 -3.91
CA CYS A 34 3.41 2.59 -4.07
C CYS A 34 3.74 2.92 -5.52
N GLU A 35 3.48 4.14 -5.93
CA GLU A 35 3.86 4.62 -7.26
C GLU A 35 5.33 5.02 -7.30
N ASP A 36 5.79 5.72 -6.28
CA ASP A 36 7.13 6.29 -6.20
C ASP A 36 7.89 5.70 -5.02
N THR A 37 8.82 4.80 -5.32
CA THR A 37 9.62 4.13 -4.29
C THR A 37 10.58 5.09 -3.58
N ARG A 38 11.04 6.16 -4.25
CA ARG A 38 11.92 7.14 -3.62
C ARG A 38 11.19 7.90 -2.53
N ARG A 39 9.99 8.40 -2.84
CA ARG A 39 9.20 9.18 -1.90
C ARG A 39 8.78 8.34 -0.71
N THR A 40 8.30 7.12 -0.99
CA THR A 40 7.93 6.18 0.06
C THR A 40 9.12 5.78 0.91
N GLY A 41 10.26 5.53 0.27
CA GLY A 41 11.51 5.18 0.97
C GLY A 41 11.99 6.28 1.91
N LEU A 42 11.92 7.55 1.48
CA LEU A 42 12.27 8.68 2.33
C LEU A 42 11.34 8.79 3.54
N MET A 43 10.05 8.58 3.32
CA MET A 43 9.06 8.59 4.40
C MET A 43 9.35 7.48 5.42
N LEU A 44 9.57 6.26 4.96
CA LEU A 44 9.87 5.13 5.84
C LEU A 44 11.17 5.35 6.60
N ASN A 45 12.18 5.88 5.92
CA ASN A 45 13.46 6.17 6.54
C ASN A 45 13.32 7.19 7.68
N HIS A 46 12.52 8.22 7.45
CA HIS A 46 12.22 9.23 8.47
C HIS A 46 11.54 8.61 9.69
N LEU A 47 10.72 7.60 9.48
CA LEU A 47 9.99 6.89 10.54
C LEU A 47 10.80 5.76 11.17
N GLY A 48 12.01 5.52 10.69
CA GLY A 48 12.85 4.41 11.16
C GLY A 48 12.39 3.04 10.68
N LEU A 49 11.65 2.97 9.58
CA LEU A 49 11.03 1.74 9.06
C LEU A 49 11.66 1.35 7.72
N SER A 50 12.95 1.19 7.65
CA SER A 50 13.63 0.78 6.43
C SER A 50 13.50 -0.73 6.16
N GLY A 51 13.82 -1.16 4.94
CA GLY A 51 13.88 -2.57 4.60
C GLY A 51 12.56 -3.20 4.17
N LYS A 52 11.55 -2.42 3.85
CA LYS A 52 10.27 -2.94 3.37
C LYS A 52 10.37 -3.41 1.92
N THR A 53 9.57 -4.42 1.60
CA THR A 53 9.40 -4.87 0.22
C THR A 53 8.39 -3.95 -0.48
N TYR A 54 8.75 -3.47 -1.67
CA TYR A 54 7.87 -2.61 -2.45
C TYR A 54 7.26 -3.36 -3.62
N ILE A 55 5.99 -3.05 -3.90
CA ILE A 55 5.31 -3.45 -5.12
C ILE A 55 5.00 -2.15 -5.85
N VAL A 56 5.72 -1.91 -6.95
CA VAL A 56 5.54 -0.68 -7.73
C VAL A 56 4.26 -0.76 -8.54
N VAL A 57 3.40 0.24 -8.38
CA VAL A 57 2.08 0.29 -9.02
C VAL A 57 1.98 1.55 -9.86
N ASN A 58 2.06 1.40 -11.17
CA ASN A 58 1.86 2.50 -12.11
C ASN A 58 1.14 1.95 -13.34
N GLU A 59 0.92 2.79 -14.36
CA GLU A 59 0.20 2.41 -15.56
C GLU A 59 0.82 1.21 -16.30
N HIS A 60 2.13 1.05 -16.18
CA HIS A 60 2.87 -0.01 -16.87
C HIS A 60 2.91 -1.32 -16.09
N THR A 61 2.82 -1.25 -14.76
CA THR A 61 2.98 -2.41 -13.88
C THR A 61 1.69 -2.88 -13.25
N GLU A 62 0.58 -2.15 -13.39
CA GLU A 62 -0.65 -2.41 -12.63
C GLU A 62 -1.20 -3.82 -12.77
N HIS A 63 -1.08 -4.42 -13.95
CA HIS A 63 -1.57 -5.78 -14.17
C HIS A 63 -0.76 -6.79 -13.37
N ASP A 64 0.56 -6.75 -13.48
CA ASP A 64 1.44 -7.65 -12.75
C ASP A 64 1.41 -7.36 -11.24
N ALA A 65 1.32 -6.10 -10.88
CA ALA A 65 1.23 -5.71 -9.48
C ALA A 65 -0.06 -6.23 -8.85
N SER A 66 -1.20 -6.15 -9.55
CA SER A 66 -2.46 -6.69 -9.06
C SER A 66 -2.39 -8.19 -8.83
N ARG A 67 -1.75 -8.92 -9.74
CA ARG A 67 -1.56 -10.37 -9.58
C ARG A 67 -0.69 -10.68 -8.37
N GLU A 68 0.42 -9.98 -8.22
CA GLU A 68 1.32 -10.20 -7.08
C GLU A 68 0.61 -9.92 -5.76
N VAL A 69 -0.16 -8.81 -5.68
CA VAL A 69 -0.90 -8.47 -4.48
C VAL A 69 -1.90 -9.57 -4.12
N VAL A 70 -2.68 -10.04 -5.10
CA VAL A 70 -3.66 -11.11 -4.85
C VAL A 70 -2.97 -12.38 -4.36
N GLU A 71 -1.86 -12.77 -5.01
CA GLU A 71 -1.11 -13.97 -4.61
C GLU A 71 -0.60 -13.85 -3.16
N ARG A 72 -0.06 -12.70 -2.78
CA ARG A 72 0.43 -12.47 -1.42
C ARG A 72 -0.69 -12.46 -0.40
N LEU A 73 -1.83 -11.84 -0.74
CA LEU A 73 -3.00 -11.83 0.13
C LEU A 73 -3.54 -13.24 0.35
N LEU A 74 -3.59 -14.06 -0.71
CA LEU A 74 -4.02 -15.44 -0.60
C LEU A 74 -3.07 -16.28 0.26
N ALA A 75 -1.80 -15.89 0.31
CA ALA A 75 -0.81 -16.51 1.18
C ALA A 75 -0.90 -16.04 2.64
N GLY A 76 -1.83 -15.16 2.95
CA GLY A 76 -2.06 -14.66 4.31
C GLY A 76 -1.28 -13.42 4.69
N GLU A 77 -0.62 -12.77 3.73
CA GLU A 77 0.16 -11.55 4.00
C GLU A 77 -0.72 -10.33 4.15
N THR A 78 -0.19 -9.33 4.85
CA THR A 78 -0.79 -8.00 4.96
C THR A 78 -0.07 -7.06 4.00
N ILE A 79 -0.81 -6.48 3.07
CA ILE A 79 -0.26 -5.60 2.04
C ILE A 79 -0.79 -4.19 2.27
N GLY A 80 0.11 -3.21 2.35
CA GLY A 80 -0.26 -1.81 2.45
C GLY A 80 -0.35 -1.17 1.07
N LEU A 81 -1.33 -0.31 0.86
CA LEU A 81 -1.45 0.51 -0.34
C LEU A 81 -1.39 1.98 0.08
N VAL A 82 -0.31 2.64 -0.30
CA VAL A 82 -0.08 4.04 0.07
C VAL A 82 -0.86 4.96 -0.87
N THR A 83 -1.63 5.86 -0.28
CA THR A 83 -2.41 6.85 -1.02
C THR A 83 -2.10 8.25 -0.51
N ASP A 84 -2.19 9.26 -1.39
CA ASP A 84 -2.02 10.66 -1.00
C ASP A 84 -3.31 11.20 -0.37
N ALA A 85 -3.21 11.72 0.85
CA ALA A 85 -4.37 12.20 1.61
C ALA A 85 -5.10 13.38 0.93
N GLY A 86 -4.39 14.16 0.12
CA GLY A 86 -4.98 15.29 -0.59
C GLY A 86 -5.67 14.93 -1.90
N THR A 87 -5.60 13.68 -2.32
CA THR A 87 -6.20 13.21 -3.57
C THR A 87 -7.59 12.64 -3.29
N PRO A 88 -8.66 13.16 -3.91
CA PRO A 88 -9.98 12.56 -3.72
C PRO A 88 -10.02 11.17 -4.33
N GLY A 89 -10.28 10.19 -3.48
CA GLY A 89 -10.35 8.79 -3.90
C GLY A 89 -8.97 8.16 -4.10
N ILE A 90 -8.96 6.99 -4.72
CA ILE A 90 -7.77 6.22 -5.00
C ILE A 90 -7.43 6.40 -6.49
N SER A 91 -6.15 6.61 -6.80
CA SER A 91 -5.70 6.73 -8.20
C SER A 91 -6.00 5.45 -8.99
N ASP A 92 -6.06 5.55 -10.32
CA ASP A 92 -6.42 4.42 -11.19
C ASP A 92 -5.64 3.14 -10.93
N PRO A 93 -4.28 3.16 -10.83
CA PRO A 93 -3.57 1.92 -10.53
C PRO A 93 -3.96 1.33 -9.17
N GLY A 94 -4.12 2.16 -8.14
CA GLY A 94 -4.53 1.72 -6.82
C GLY A 94 -5.95 1.17 -6.80
N GLU A 95 -6.87 1.78 -7.55
CA GLU A 95 -8.24 1.30 -7.65
C GLU A 95 -8.32 -0.10 -8.23
N ARG A 96 -7.52 -0.42 -9.22
CA ARG A 96 -7.48 -1.76 -9.80
C ARG A 96 -7.03 -2.82 -8.79
N ILE A 97 -6.06 -2.47 -7.95
CA ILE A 97 -5.60 -3.36 -6.90
C ILE A 97 -6.72 -3.62 -5.89
N VAL A 98 -7.43 -2.57 -5.47
CA VAL A 98 -8.55 -2.70 -4.55
C VAL A 98 -9.65 -3.59 -5.17
N ARG A 99 -9.98 -3.38 -6.43
CA ARG A 99 -10.99 -4.19 -7.12
C ARG A 99 -10.58 -5.66 -7.22
N ALA A 100 -9.31 -5.91 -7.53
CA ALA A 100 -8.80 -7.27 -7.62
C ALA A 100 -8.88 -7.98 -6.27
N ALA A 101 -8.55 -7.29 -5.19
CA ALA A 101 -8.64 -7.85 -3.84
C ALA A 101 -10.08 -8.18 -3.48
N ILE A 102 -11.02 -7.26 -3.72
CA ILE A 102 -12.44 -7.47 -3.45
C ILE A 102 -13.00 -8.63 -4.28
N ALA A 103 -12.65 -8.67 -5.56
CA ALA A 103 -13.11 -9.73 -6.47
C ALA A 103 -12.62 -11.11 -6.02
N SER A 104 -11.50 -11.17 -5.33
CA SER A 104 -10.92 -12.41 -4.80
C SER A 104 -11.45 -12.76 -3.40
N GLY A 105 -12.38 -11.99 -2.88
CA GLY A 105 -12.98 -12.23 -1.56
C GLY A 105 -12.06 -11.90 -0.39
N LEU A 106 -11.06 -11.05 -0.61
CA LEU A 106 -10.08 -10.70 0.40
C LEU A 106 -10.49 -9.47 1.21
N SER A 107 -10.00 -9.39 2.46
CA SER A 107 -10.36 -8.32 3.36
C SER A 107 -9.71 -6.99 2.96
N LEU A 108 -10.48 -5.89 3.10
CA LEU A 108 -10.02 -4.54 2.85
C LEU A 108 -10.23 -3.69 4.10
N ILE A 109 -9.17 -3.04 4.53
CA ILE A 109 -9.24 -2.13 5.67
C ILE A 109 -8.73 -0.75 5.29
#